data_2bf8a6a56ed00eea7350bf4ad95073b7
#
_entry.id   2bf8a6a56ed00eea7350bf4ad95073b7
#
_cell.length_a   1.000
_cell.length_b   1.000
_cell.length_c   1.000
_cell.angle_alpha   90.00
_cell.angle_beta   90.00
_cell.angle_gamma   90.00
#
_symmetry.space_group_name_H-M   'P 1'
#
loop_
_entity.id
_entity.type
_entity.pdbx_description
1 polymer ?
#
loop_
_entity_poly.entity_id
_entity_poly.type
_entity_poly.pdbx_seq_one_letter_code
_entity_poly.pdbx_strand_id
1 'polypeptide(L)'
;MHRLKKIIKPFEGLIKKRTKDQKNNKLKQGCYLYELEADSTIPSEYILLMHFLGEINVKLEIKIQKYILSKQNKDGGWPLFFEGESDISASVKAYYALKLSGFRKSHPSLVKAKSFILKKGGAENVNVFTRISLALFRQ
;
A
#
# COMPACT_ATOMS: atom_id res chain seq x y z
N MET A 1 41.74 10.70 -5.09
CA MET A 1 41.11 10.23 -3.81
C MET A 1 40.22 11.24 -3.12
N HIS A 2 40.49 12.54 -3.15
CA HIS A 2 39.71 13.57 -2.43
C HIS A 2 38.27 13.76 -3.00
N ARG A 3 38.06 13.63 -4.30
CA ARG A 3 36.74 13.77 -4.98
C ARG A 3 35.77 12.64 -4.62
N LEU A 4 36.23 11.40 -4.50
CA LEU A 4 35.40 10.24 -4.12
C LEU A 4 34.89 10.33 -2.69
N LYS A 5 35.70 10.83 -1.74
CA LYS A 5 35.25 11.03 -0.35
C LYS A 5 34.13 12.05 -0.23
N LYS A 6 34.10 13.12 -1.06
CA LYS A 6 33.04 14.12 -1.08
C LYS A 6 31.70 13.56 -1.57
N ILE A 7 31.74 12.58 -2.50
CA ILE A 7 30.54 11.92 -3.05
C ILE A 7 29.98 10.87 -2.07
N ILE A 8 30.85 10.15 -1.38
CA ILE A 8 30.45 9.05 -0.49
C ILE A 8 29.95 9.53 0.88
N LYS A 9 30.49 10.66 1.37
CA LYS A 9 30.17 11.19 2.72
C LYS A 9 28.67 11.32 3.03
N PRO A 10 27.80 11.82 2.10
CA PRO A 10 26.35 11.87 2.34
C PRO A 10 25.69 10.51 2.50
N PHE A 11 26.28 9.46 1.94
CA PHE A 11 25.74 8.09 1.94
C PHE A 11 26.30 7.19 3.05
N GLU A 12 27.32 7.63 3.78
CA GLU A 12 27.95 6.81 4.83
C GLU A 12 26.97 6.34 5.91
N GLY A 13 26.03 7.21 6.29
CA GLY A 13 24.97 6.88 7.25
C GLY A 13 24.02 5.79 6.74
N LEU A 14 23.63 5.89 5.47
CA LEU A 14 22.77 4.92 4.81
C LEU A 14 23.49 3.57 4.63
N ILE A 15 24.76 3.59 4.23
CA ILE A 15 25.58 2.38 4.09
C ILE A 15 25.72 1.67 5.43
N LYS A 16 26.05 2.41 6.51
CA LYS A 16 26.17 1.84 7.87
C LYS A 16 24.84 1.23 8.35
N LYS A 17 23.72 1.92 8.14
CA LYS A 17 22.38 1.42 8.48
C LYS A 17 22.08 0.12 7.72
N ARG A 18 22.23 0.09 6.39
CA ARG A 18 22.00 -1.11 5.59
C ARG A 18 22.92 -2.27 5.95
N THR A 19 24.21 -2.01 6.23
CA THR A 19 25.12 -3.06 6.66
C THR A 19 24.73 -3.64 8.01
N LYS A 20 24.21 -2.82 8.93
CA LYS A 20 23.69 -3.28 10.23
C LYS A 20 22.44 -4.12 10.05
N ASP A 21 21.50 -3.67 9.21
CA ASP A 21 20.26 -4.40 8.90
C ASP A 21 20.55 -5.75 8.22
N GLN A 22 21.52 -5.80 7.30
CA GLN A 22 21.98 -7.06 6.69
C GLN A 22 22.55 -8.03 7.74
N LYS A 23 23.39 -7.54 8.67
CA LYS A 23 23.95 -8.39 9.73
C LYS A 23 22.86 -8.96 10.65
N ASN A 24 21.85 -8.14 10.98
CA ASN A 24 20.76 -8.56 11.86
C ASN A 24 19.82 -9.57 11.18
N ASN A 25 19.70 -9.52 9.85
CA ASN A 25 18.81 -10.39 9.07
C ASN A 25 19.52 -11.66 8.57
N LYS A 26 20.79 -11.85 8.92
CA LYS A 26 21.51 -13.09 8.56
C LYS A 26 21.14 -14.21 9.52
N LEU A 27 20.50 -15.25 8.99
CA LEU A 27 20.19 -16.47 9.75
C LEU A 27 21.45 -17.29 9.99
N LYS A 28 21.39 -18.17 11.01
CA LYS A 28 22.50 -19.09 11.35
C LYS A 28 22.91 -19.99 10.19
N GLN A 29 21.98 -20.28 9.27
CA GLN A 29 22.21 -21.07 8.05
C GLN A 29 22.92 -20.32 6.92
N GLY A 30 23.32 -19.06 7.12
CA GLY A 30 24.08 -18.28 6.14
C GLY A 30 23.21 -17.53 5.11
N CYS A 31 21.89 -17.68 5.12
CA CYS A 31 20.98 -16.91 4.28
C CYS A 31 20.49 -15.63 4.98
N TYR A 32 19.98 -14.70 4.18
CA TYR A 32 19.37 -13.46 4.67
C TYR A 32 17.86 -13.57 4.60
N LEU A 33 17.18 -13.16 5.69
CA LEU A 33 15.72 -13.06 5.73
C LEU A 33 15.32 -11.59 5.81
N TYR A 34 14.48 -11.17 4.88
CA TYR A 34 13.85 -9.86 4.89
C TYR A 34 12.34 -10.05 4.91
N GLU A 35 11.65 -9.28 5.75
CA GLU A 35 10.19 -9.24 5.69
C GLU A 35 9.76 -8.58 4.38
N LEU A 36 8.85 -9.26 3.68
CA LEU A 36 8.18 -8.71 2.51
C LEU A 36 6.96 -7.94 2.99
N GLU A 37 7.00 -6.63 2.86
CA GLU A 37 5.86 -5.78 3.17
C GLU A 37 4.93 -5.70 1.95
N ALA A 38 3.70 -6.18 2.12
CA ALA A 38 2.68 -6.07 1.08
C ALA A 38 2.29 -4.60 0.87
N ASP A 39 2.03 -4.21 -0.37
CA ASP A 39 1.35 -2.95 -0.67
C ASP A 39 -0.14 -3.02 -0.25
N SER A 40 -0.90 -1.96 -0.52
CA SER A 40 -2.33 -1.92 -0.19
C SER A 40 -3.21 -2.78 -1.12
N THR A 41 -2.67 -3.28 -2.23
CA THR A 41 -3.43 -3.98 -3.28
C THR A 41 -3.97 -5.32 -2.78
N ILE A 42 -3.09 -6.20 -2.31
CA ILE A 42 -3.46 -7.53 -1.82
C ILE A 42 -4.40 -7.46 -0.62
N PRO A 43 -4.12 -6.65 0.43
CA PRO A 43 -5.06 -6.47 1.54
C PRO A 43 -6.44 -5.96 1.11
N SER A 44 -6.49 -5.04 0.15
CA SER A 44 -7.75 -4.53 -0.39
C SER A 44 -8.52 -5.61 -1.15
N GLU A 45 -7.84 -6.35 -2.02
CA GLU A 45 -8.44 -7.46 -2.79
C GLU A 45 -8.94 -8.58 -1.87
N TYR A 46 -8.26 -8.84 -0.76
CA TYR A 46 -8.75 -9.79 0.24
C TYR A 46 -10.11 -9.34 0.83
N ILE A 47 -10.24 -8.07 1.23
CA ILE A 47 -11.52 -7.53 1.70
C ILE A 47 -12.59 -7.69 0.62
N LEU A 48 -12.30 -7.27 -0.63
CA LEU A 48 -13.24 -7.41 -1.74
C LEU A 48 -13.68 -8.87 -1.92
N LEU A 49 -12.75 -9.81 -1.92
CA LEU A 49 -13.05 -11.23 -2.08
C LEU A 49 -13.95 -11.76 -0.96
N MET A 50 -13.63 -11.45 0.30
CA MET A 50 -14.44 -11.92 1.44
C MET A 50 -15.86 -11.34 1.42
N HIS A 51 -16.02 -10.07 1.04
CA HIS A 51 -17.33 -9.47 0.85
C HIS A 51 -18.09 -10.07 -0.33
N PHE A 52 -17.41 -10.40 -1.43
CA PHE A 52 -18.03 -11.07 -2.58
C PHE A 52 -18.52 -12.48 -2.25
N LEU A 53 -17.76 -13.23 -1.47
CA LEU A 53 -18.11 -14.59 -1.03
C LEU A 53 -19.12 -14.59 0.13
N GLY A 54 -19.31 -13.48 0.84
CA GLY A 54 -20.11 -13.42 2.06
C GLY A 54 -19.44 -14.06 3.29
N GLU A 55 -18.12 -14.27 3.24
CA GLU A 55 -17.32 -14.95 4.27
C GLU A 55 -16.46 -13.97 5.08
N ILE A 56 -17.08 -12.97 5.68
CA ILE A 56 -16.37 -11.86 6.34
C ILE A 56 -15.85 -12.28 7.72
N ASN A 57 -14.52 -12.24 7.91
CA ASN A 57 -13.90 -12.33 9.23
C ASN A 57 -13.66 -10.93 9.79
N VAL A 58 -14.60 -10.43 10.59
CA VAL A 58 -14.58 -9.06 11.15
C VAL A 58 -13.28 -8.74 11.89
N LYS A 59 -12.74 -9.69 12.70
CA LYS A 59 -11.51 -9.45 13.46
C LYS A 59 -10.29 -9.26 12.55
N LEU A 60 -10.21 -10.04 11.49
CA LEU A 60 -9.12 -9.92 10.50
C LEU A 60 -9.30 -8.67 9.65
N GLU A 61 -10.53 -8.40 9.21
CA GLU A 61 -10.86 -7.21 8.41
C GLU A 61 -10.48 -5.91 9.11
N ILE A 62 -10.76 -5.77 10.42
CA ILE A 62 -10.33 -4.60 11.21
C ILE A 62 -8.80 -4.43 11.20
N LYS A 63 -8.03 -5.52 11.26
CA LYS A 63 -6.56 -5.45 11.18
C LYS A 63 -6.11 -4.97 9.79
N ILE A 64 -6.73 -5.51 8.74
CA ILE A 64 -6.45 -5.16 7.36
C ILE A 64 -6.80 -3.69 7.09
N GLN A 65 -7.95 -3.21 7.57
CA GLN A 65 -8.36 -1.80 7.48
C GLN A 65 -7.31 -0.87 8.09
N LYS A 66 -6.83 -1.18 9.30
CA LYS A 66 -5.76 -0.41 9.97
C LYS A 66 -4.48 -0.39 9.13
N TYR A 67 -4.11 -1.52 8.56
CA TYR A 67 -2.95 -1.64 7.70
C TYR A 67 -3.09 -0.77 6.44
N ILE A 68 -4.21 -0.88 5.72
CA ILE A 68 -4.49 -0.07 4.53
C ILE A 68 -4.40 1.43 4.89
N LEU A 69 -5.06 1.86 5.97
CA LEU A 69 -5.02 3.26 6.41
C LEU A 69 -3.60 3.74 6.73
N SER A 70 -2.75 2.89 7.33
CA SER A 70 -1.36 3.23 7.65
C SER A 70 -0.46 3.43 6.43
N LYS A 71 -0.87 2.92 5.27
CA LYS A 71 -0.11 3.01 4.01
C LYS A 71 -0.56 4.16 3.10
N GLN A 72 -1.55 4.95 3.53
CA GLN A 72 -2.03 6.09 2.75
C GLN A 72 -1.00 7.21 2.71
N ASN A 73 -0.66 7.66 1.51
CA ASN A 73 0.21 8.80 1.28
C ASN A 73 -0.46 10.14 1.67
N LYS A 74 0.35 11.19 1.81
CA LYS A 74 -0.13 12.53 2.16
C LYS A 74 -1.09 13.12 1.12
N ASP A 75 -0.95 12.74 -0.15
CA ASP A 75 -1.83 13.15 -1.27
C ASP A 75 -3.19 12.44 -1.28
N GLY A 76 -3.37 11.45 -0.41
CA GLY A 76 -4.60 10.69 -0.24
C GLY A 76 -4.67 9.38 -1.04
N GLY A 77 -3.69 9.09 -1.89
CA GLY A 77 -3.58 7.83 -2.62
C GLY A 77 -2.77 6.78 -1.87
N TRP A 78 -2.61 5.62 -2.50
CA TRP A 78 -1.78 4.51 -1.99
C TRP A 78 -0.71 4.13 -3.00
N PRO A 79 0.54 3.95 -2.55
CA PRO A 79 1.65 3.56 -3.39
C PRO A 79 1.68 2.03 -3.58
N LEU A 80 2.41 1.57 -4.63
CA LEU A 80 2.68 0.15 -4.88
C LEU A 80 3.93 -0.36 -4.15
N PHE A 81 4.75 0.52 -3.60
CA PHE A 81 5.97 0.18 -2.86
C PHE A 81 6.31 1.27 -1.84
N PHE A 82 7.17 0.94 -0.90
CA PHE A 82 7.58 1.85 0.17
C PHE A 82 8.15 3.16 -0.39
N GLU A 83 7.65 4.30 0.12
CA GLU A 83 8.00 5.66 -0.34
C GLU A 83 7.72 5.92 -1.84
N GLY A 84 6.93 5.08 -2.49
CA GLY A 84 6.51 5.26 -3.88
C GLY A 84 5.44 6.34 -4.05
N GLU A 85 5.28 6.80 -5.29
CA GLU A 85 4.16 7.65 -5.67
C GLU A 85 2.84 6.89 -5.59
N SER A 86 1.75 7.63 -5.36
CA SER A 86 0.42 7.05 -5.29
C SER A 86 -0.04 6.53 -6.66
N ASP A 87 -0.45 5.28 -6.72
CA ASP A 87 -1.03 4.62 -7.89
C ASP A 87 -2.56 4.72 -7.88
N ILE A 88 -3.15 5.00 -9.04
CA ILE A 88 -4.60 5.17 -9.17
C ILE A 88 -5.35 3.85 -8.92
N SER A 89 -4.86 2.73 -9.43
CA SER A 89 -5.51 1.42 -9.30
C SER A 89 -5.47 0.89 -7.87
N ALA A 90 -4.33 1.02 -7.20
CA ALA A 90 -4.19 0.71 -5.78
C ALA A 90 -5.11 1.59 -4.93
N SER A 91 -5.19 2.89 -5.25
CA SER A 91 -6.02 3.85 -4.52
C SER A 91 -7.51 3.59 -4.67
N VAL A 92 -7.98 3.22 -5.87
CA VAL A 92 -9.39 2.86 -6.10
C VAL A 92 -9.75 1.57 -5.36
N LYS A 93 -8.89 0.54 -5.38
CA LYS A 93 -9.13 -0.70 -4.62
C LYS A 93 -9.19 -0.44 -3.12
N ALA A 94 -8.22 0.30 -2.57
CA ALA A 94 -8.17 0.63 -1.14
C ALA A 94 -9.39 1.46 -0.71
N TYR A 95 -9.74 2.49 -1.48
CA TYR A 95 -10.94 3.29 -1.24
C TYR A 95 -12.21 2.44 -1.21
N TYR A 96 -12.37 1.55 -2.19
CA TYR A 96 -13.58 0.73 -2.30
C TYR A 96 -13.63 -0.34 -1.21
N ALA A 97 -12.52 -0.98 -0.89
CA ALA A 97 -12.42 -1.94 0.21
C ALA A 97 -12.79 -1.30 1.56
N LEU A 98 -12.25 -0.13 1.88
CA LEU A 98 -12.60 0.60 3.10
C LEU A 98 -14.08 1.01 3.13
N LYS A 99 -14.65 1.41 1.98
CA LYS A 99 -16.08 1.74 1.88
C LYS A 99 -16.96 0.52 2.13
N LEU A 100 -16.63 -0.65 1.56
CA LEU A 100 -17.35 -1.91 1.81
C LEU A 100 -17.26 -2.33 3.28
N SER A 101 -16.09 -2.14 3.89
CA SER A 101 -15.84 -2.43 5.30
C SER A 101 -16.54 -1.46 6.29
N GLY A 102 -17.44 -0.61 5.81
CA GLY A 102 -18.30 0.24 6.64
C GLY A 102 -17.75 1.64 6.93
N PHE A 103 -16.63 2.05 6.34
CA PHE A 103 -16.16 3.43 6.51
C PHE A 103 -17.13 4.43 5.86
N ARG A 104 -17.52 5.47 6.64
CA ARG A 104 -18.36 6.54 6.11
C ARG A 104 -17.61 7.34 5.05
N LYS A 105 -18.32 7.78 4.00
CA LYS A 105 -17.74 8.63 2.94
C LYS A 105 -17.11 9.93 3.46
N SER A 106 -17.54 10.40 4.65
CA SER A 106 -17.00 11.56 5.35
C SER A 106 -15.72 11.29 6.14
N HIS A 107 -15.24 10.03 6.22
CA HIS A 107 -13.99 9.71 6.90
C HIS A 107 -12.81 10.44 6.22
N PRO A 108 -11.91 11.11 6.97
CA PRO A 108 -10.85 11.95 6.41
C PRO A 108 -10.00 11.26 5.35
N SER A 109 -9.65 9.99 5.57
CA SER A 109 -8.89 9.21 4.59
C SER A 109 -9.68 8.97 3.29
N LEU A 110 -10.99 8.71 3.37
CA LEU A 110 -11.81 8.51 2.17
C LEU A 110 -12.06 9.81 1.42
N VAL A 111 -12.18 10.93 2.12
CA VAL A 111 -12.30 12.25 1.49
C VAL A 111 -11.04 12.58 0.69
N LYS A 112 -9.84 12.39 1.29
CA LYS A 112 -8.56 12.57 0.60
C LYS A 112 -8.42 11.63 -0.59
N ALA A 113 -8.73 10.34 -0.40
CA ALA A 113 -8.67 9.35 -1.46
C ALA A 113 -9.58 9.68 -2.64
N LYS A 114 -10.83 10.08 -2.36
CA LYS A 114 -11.76 10.53 -3.41
C LYS A 114 -11.19 11.71 -4.20
N SER A 115 -10.64 12.71 -3.51
CA SER A 115 -10.01 13.87 -4.17
C SER A 115 -8.85 13.45 -5.06
N PHE A 116 -7.96 12.59 -4.57
CA PHE A 116 -6.84 12.04 -5.35
C PHE A 116 -7.35 11.28 -6.59
N ILE A 117 -8.30 10.35 -6.43
CA ILE A 117 -8.85 9.53 -7.51
C ILE A 117 -9.47 10.41 -8.60
N LEU A 118 -10.28 11.41 -8.22
CA LEU A 118 -10.90 12.33 -9.18
C LEU A 118 -9.86 13.17 -9.92
N LYS A 119 -8.82 13.66 -9.22
CA LYS A 119 -7.72 14.42 -9.83
C LYS A 119 -6.93 13.58 -10.85
N LYS A 120 -6.86 12.26 -10.67
CA LYS A 120 -6.19 11.32 -11.58
C LYS A 120 -7.12 10.82 -12.71
N GLY A 121 -8.31 11.39 -12.87
CA GLY A 121 -9.25 11.06 -13.94
C GLY A 121 -10.32 10.02 -13.57
N GLY A 122 -10.48 9.73 -12.27
CA GLY A 122 -11.54 8.84 -11.78
C GLY A 122 -11.23 7.35 -11.90
N ALA A 123 -12.21 6.54 -11.56
CA ALA A 123 -12.10 5.07 -11.61
C ALA A 123 -11.97 4.53 -13.05
N GLU A 124 -12.22 5.34 -14.06
CA GLU A 124 -12.08 4.97 -15.48
C GLU A 124 -10.61 4.80 -15.89
N ASN A 125 -9.68 5.45 -15.18
CA ASN A 125 -8.25 5.41 -15.47
C ASN A 125 -7.50 4.28 -14.77
N VAL A 126 -8.21 3.34 -14.16
CA VAL A 126 -7.57 2.19 -13.49
C VAL A 126 -7.23 1.08 -14.49
N ASN A 127 -6.33 0.19 -14.09
CA ASN A 127 -5.96 -0.98 -14.88
C ASN A 127 -7.13 -1.98 -15.02
N VAL A 128 -7.00 -2.90 -15.97
CA VAL A 128 -8.05 -3.88 -16.30
C VAL A 128 -8.44 -4.76 -15.11
N PHE A 129 -7.48 -5.16 -14.27
CA PHE A 129 -7.76 -6.01 -13.10
C PHE A 129 -8.61 -5.29 -12.05
N THR A 130 -8.35 -4.01 -11.85
CA THR A 130 -9.18 -3.18 -10.96
C THR A 130 -10.59 -2.99 -11.52
N ARG A 131 -10.74 -2.81 -12.84
CA ARG A 131 -12.06 -2.75 -13.49
C ARG A 131 -12.84 -4.06 -13.31
N ILE A 132 -12.18 -5.21 -13.48
CA ILE A 132 -12.81 -6.52 -13.25
C ILE A 132 -13.27 -6.62 -11.79
N SER A 133 -12.42 -6.25 -10.84
CA SER A 133 -12.78 -6.27 -9.40
C SER A 133 -14.00 -5.39 -9.11
N LEU A 134 -14.08 -4.18 -9.69
CA LEU A 134 -15.24 -3.29 -9.53
C LEU A 134 -16.49 -3.86 -10.18
N ALA A 135 -16.36 -4.44 -11.37
CA ALA A 135 -17.50 -5.03 -12.12
C ALA A 135 -18.17 -6.18 -11.33
N LEU A 136 -17.43 -6.97 -10.55
CA LEU A 136 -18.01 -7.99 -9.67
C LEU A 136 -19.00 -7.39 -8.65
N PHE A 137 -18.83 -6.14 -8.29
CA PHE A 137 -19.72 -5.39 -7.38
C PHE A 137 -20.69 -4.44 -8.13
N ARG A 138 -20.79 -4.54 -9.46
CA ARG A 138 -21.62 -3.68 -10.31
C ARG A 138 -21.31 -2.18 -10.16
N GLN A 139 -20.02 -1.85 -9.99
CA GLN A 139 -19.50 -0.48 -9.91
C GLN A 139 -18.81 -0.08 -11.22
#